data_3cc9ba41a95951591d9b1cf00f0513e4
#
_entry.id   3cc9ba41a95951591d9b1cf00f0513e4
#
_cell.length_a   1.000
_cell.length_b   1.000
_cell.length_c   1.000
_cell.angle_alpha   90.00
_cell.angle_beta   90.00
_cell.angle_gamma   90.00
#
_symmetry.space_group_name_H-M   'P 1'
#
loop_
_entity.id
_entity.type
_entity.pdbx_description
1 polymer ?
#
loop_
_entity_poly.entity_id
_entity_poly.type
_entity_poly.pdbx_seq_one_letter_code
_entity_poly.pdbx_strand_id
1 'polypeptide(L)'
;MRKLFLISIGLLIVSTSTFAGGLLTNTNQHVLFLRMLARDASTQIDAVYSNPAGVAFMENGFHLSLNGQSAFQTRTITSTFAPFAGFGGNATKVYKGEASAPFIPSVFAVYKKDKWAFSGNFAVTGGGGKATFNEGLGSFESLVSVVPGMLVAAGNEMVDKGVLPINIFNGTNKYSVDSYMRGKQMIFGLQLGATYRITDYLSAFAGVRMNYVSNGYEGLIRNIEANI
;
A
#
# COMPACT_ATOMS: atom_id res chain seq x y z
N MET A 1 43.66 13.23 7.44
CA MET A 1 42.46 13.85 7.98
C MET A 1 41.70 14.73 6.97
N ARG A 2 42.32 15.69 6.29
CA ARG A 2 41.64 16.56 5.30
C ARG A 2 40.99 15.81 4.13
N LYS A 3 41.60 14.75 3.60
CA LYS A 3 41.08 13.96 2.49
C LYS A 3 39.86 13.12 2.90
N LEU A 4 39.84 12.57 4.12
CA LEU A 4 38.67 11.84 4.68
C LEU A 4 37.50 12.77 4.93
N PHE A 5 37.77 14.01 5.39
CA PHE A 5 36.73 15.01 5.61
C PHE A 5 36.10 15.48 4.29
N LEU A 6 36.89 15.66 3.23
CA LEU A 6 36.38 15.99 1.90
C LEU A 6 35.59 14.83 1.25
N ILE A 7 35.97 13.58 1.49
CA ILE A 7 35.23 12.40 1.03
C ILE A 7 33.88 12.31 1.76
N SER A 8 33.85 12.58 3.07
CA SER A 8 32.60 12.59 3.85
C SER A 8 31.65 13.70 3.44
N ILE A 9 32.16 14.89 3.11
CA ILE A 9 31.36 15.99 2.55
C ILE A 9 30.87 15.65 1.13
N GLY A 10 31.70 15.03 0.29
CA GLY A 10 31.33 14.56 -1.04
C GLY A 10 30.22 13.53 -1.02
N LEU A 11 30.23 12.59 -0.07
CA LEU A 11 29.17 11.60 0.14
C LEU A 11 27.84 12.23 0.63
N LEU A 12 27.89 13.32 1.39
CA LEU A 12 26.71 14.07 1.83
C LEU A 12 26.06 14.90 0.72
N ILE A 13 26.84 15.34 -0.27
CA ILE A 13 26.35 16.16 -1.39
C ILE A 13 25.74 15.30 -2.51
N VAL A 14 26.07 14.00 -2.59
CA VAL A 14 25.50 13.03 -3.54
C VAL A 14 24.16 12.45 -3.05
N SER A 15 23.60 12.90 -1.92
CA SER A 15 22.23 12.63 -1.57
C SER A 15 21.28 13.34 -2.53
N THR A 16 21.16 12.79 -3.75
CA THR A 16 20.11 13.15 -4.70
C THR A 16 18.76 13.03 -3.99
N SER A 17 17.87 13.98 -4.24
CA SER A 17 16.50 14.03 -3.75
C SER A 17 15.86 12.64 -3.77
N THR A 18 15.82 11.99 -2.61
CA THR A 18 15.06 10.77 -2.41
C THR A 18 13.60 11.17 -2.32
N PHE A 19 12.83 10.85 -3.35
CA PHE A 19 11.37 10.93 -3.26
C PHE A 19 10.92 9.89 -2.23
N ALA A 20 10.68 10.32 -1.01
CA ALA A 20 10.18 9.51 0.08
C ALA A 20 8.65 9.36 -0.03
N GLY A 21 8.21 8.53 -0.95
CA GLY A 21 6.84 8.07 -1.06
C GLY A 21 6.90 6.61 -1.48
N GLY A 22 6.94 5.70 -0.52
CA GLY A 22 7.17 4.30 -0.78
C GLY A 22 5.97 3.42 -0.52
N LEU A 23 5.93 2.28 -1.19
CA LEU A 23 4.99 1.19 -0.90
C LEU A 23 5.29 0.48 0.44
N LEU A 24 6.47 0.74 1.03
CA LEU A 24 6.96 0.13 2.26
C LEU A 24 6.46 0.94 3.47
N THR A 25 5.19 0.83 3.79
CA THR A 25 4.51 1.66 4.79
C THR A 25 4.33 0.98 6.14
N ASN A 26 4.63 -0.34 6.25
CA ASN A 26 4.46 -1.06 7.50
C ASN A 26 5.74 -1.01 8.34
N THR A 27 5.77 -0.11 9.31
CA THR A 27 6.84 0.00 10.32
C THR A 27 6.52 -0.79 11.59
N ASN A 28 5.26 -1.16 11.80
CA ASN A 28 4.80 -1.97 12.92
C ASN A 28 5.08 -3.46 12.66
N GLN A 29 6.33 -3.87 12.76
CA GLN A 29 6.75 -5.24 12.49
C GLN A 29 7.09 -6.03 13.77
N HIS A 30 7.15 -5.36 14.92
CA HIS A 30 7.53 -5.95 16.19
C HIS A 30 6.64 -5.45 17.33
N VAL A 31 6.35 -6.30 18.30
CA VAL A 31 5.46 -5.95 19.44
C VAL A 31 5.96 -4.74 20.23
N LEU A 32 7.25 -4.47 20.26
CA LEU A 32 7.83 -3.30 20.93
C LEU A 32 7.37 -1.97 20.31
N PHE A 33 6.92 -1.96 19.06
CA PHE A 33 6.34 -0.79 18.42
C PHE A 33 5.09 -0.28 19.15
N LEU A 34 4.31 -1.18 19.79
CA LEU A 34 3.12 -0.81 20.56
C LEU A 34 3.47 -0.02 21.83
N ARG A 35 4.67 -0.21 22.38
CA ARG A 35 5.15 0.54 23.56
C ARG A 35 5.68 1.90 23.19
N MET A 36 6.32 2.01 22.04
CA MET A 36 6.97 3.23 21.57
C MET A 36 7.03 3.20 20.04
N LEU A 37 6.33 4.12 19.39
CA LEU A 37 6.22 4.19 17.94
C LEU A 37 7.52 4.62 17.26
N ALA A 38 8.32 5.48 17.91
CA ALA A 38 9.63 5.89 17.43
C ALA A 38 10.68 4.81 17.80
N ARG A 39 11.04 3.98 16.83
CA ARG A 39 12.00 2.88 17.00
C ARG A 39 13.35 3.12 16.31
N ASP A 40 13.56 4.31 15.77
CA ASP A 40 14.75 4.66 14.97
C ASP A 40 16.05 4.63 15.79
N ALA A 41 15.97 4.82 17.09
CA ALA A 41 17.11 4.72 18.02
C ALA A 41 17.12 3.42 18.84
N SER A 42 16.35 2.40 18.44
CA SER A 42 16.33 1.12 19.15
C SER A 42 17.71 0.45 19.12
N THR A 43 18.09 -0.12 20.27
CA THR A 43 19.25 -1.01 20.44
C THR A 43 18.81 -2.43 20.83
N GLN A 44 17.51 -2.72 20.68
CA GLN A 44 16.91 -4.03 20.95
C GLN A 44 16.80 -4.84 19.65
N ILE A 45 16.22 -6.02 19.71
CA ILE A 45 16.15 -6.93 18.55
C ILE A 45 15.37 -6.37 17.35
N ASP A 46 14.38 -5.52 17.57
CA ASP A 46 13.63 -4.83 16.51
C ASP A 46 14.47 -3.80 15.75
N ALA A 47 15.62 -3.39 16.30
CA ALA A 47 16.58 -2.54 15.62
C ALA A 47 17.10 -3.15 14.33
N VAL A 48 17.05 -4.48 14.15
CA VAL A 48 17.41 -5.13 12.88
C VAL A 48 16.74 -4.46 11.69
N TYR A 49 15.51 -4.00 11.83
CA TYR A 49 14.78 -3.31 10.75
C TYR A 49 14.98 -1.80 10.77
N SER A 50 14.80 -1.16 11.92
CA SER A 50 14.72 0.31 12.04
C SER A 50 16.08 0.98 12.23
N ASN A 51 17.01 0.32 12.95
CA ASN A 51 18.35 0.82 13.27
C ASN A 51 19.35 -0.34 13.35
N PRO A 52 19.69 -1.00 12.24
CA PRO A 52 20.49 -2.23 12.30
C PRO A 52 21.89 -2.04 12.87
N ALA A 53 22.43 -0.82 12.89
CA ALA A 53 23.66 -0.52 13.63
C ALA A 53 23.47 -0.64 15.15
N GLY A 54 22.26 -0.41 15.67
CA GLY A 54 21.93 -0.48 17.09
C GLY A 54 22.07 -1.87 17.69
N VAL A 55 21.99 -2.96 16.90
CA VAL A 55 22.16 -4.32 17.43
C VAL A 55 23.59 -4.62 17.94
N ALA A 56 24.56 -3.76 17.60
CA ALA A 56 25.92 -3.86 18.15
C ALA A 56 25.97 -3.67 19.67
N PHE A 57 24.97 -3.04 20.25
CA PHE A 57 24.90 -2.74 21.69
C PHE A 57 24.06 -3.76 22.48
N MET A 58 23.55 -4.79 21.82
CA MET A 58 22.91 -5.93 22.48
C MET A 58 23.93 -6.77 23.25
N GLU A 59 23.46 -7.62 24.14
CA GLU A 59 24.27 -8.61 24.83
C GLU A 59 24.82 -9.67 23.86
N ASN A 60 25.93 -10.29 24.20
CA ASN A 60 26.49 -11.41 23.43
C ASN A 60 25.55 -12.61 23.50
N GLY A 61 25.38 -13.30 22.36
CA GLY A 61 24.52 -14.48 22.26
C GLY A 61 23.66 -14.50 21.03
N PHE A 62 22.79 -15.47 20.98
CA PHE A 62 21.76 -15.58 19.94
C PHE A 62 20.42 -15.04 20.46
N HIS A 63 19.84 -14.12 19.70
CA HIS A 63 18.56 -13.50 19.99
C HIS A 63 17.59 -13.82 18.86
N LEU A 64 16.38 -14.25 19.20
CA LEU A 64 15.32 -14.55 18.26
C LEU A 64 14.02 -13.92 18.75
N SER A 65 13.28 -13.29 17.85
CA SER A 65 11.94 -12.83 18.12
C SER A 65 11.00 -13.22 16.98
N LEU A 66 9.90 -13.85 17.35
CA LEU A 66 8.79 -14.21 16.45
C LEU A 66 7.59 -13.37 16.83
N ASN A 67 7.00 -12.67 15.87
CA ASN A 67 5.82 -11.87 16.10
C ASN A 67 4.76 -12.20 15.08
N GLY A 68 3.51 -12.01 15.48
CA GLY A 68 2.33 -12.13 14.63
C GLY A 68 1.35 -11.02 14.99
N GLN A 69 0.70 -10.48 14.00
CA GLN A 69 -0.38 -9.52 14.17
C GLN A 69 -1.51 -9.80 13.20
N SER A 70 -2.69 -9.27 13.51
CA SER A 70 -3.87 -9.31 12.65
C SER A 70 -4.36 -7.91 12.41
N ALA A 71 -4.83 -7.62 11.21
CA ALA A 71 -5.42 -6.34 10.87
C ALA A 71 -6.75 -6.52 10.14
N PHE A 72 -7.78 -5.85 10.64
CA PHE A 72 -9.11 -5.81 10.05
C PHE A 72 -9.53 -4.35 9.95
N GLN A 73 -9.96 -3.93 8.78
CA GLN A 73 -10.30 -2.54 8.50
C GLN A 73 -11.53 -2.47 7.60
N THR A 74 -12.40 -1.51 7.87
CA THR A 74 -13.41 -1.07 6.91
C THR A 74 -12.89 0.18 6.19
N ARG A 75 -12.93 0.16 4.86
CA ARG A 75 -12.57 1.30 4.02
C ARG A 75 -13.84 1.89 3.42
N THR A 76 -14.05 3.17 3.65
CA THR A 76 -15.19 3.90 3.09
C THR A 76 -14.66 4.87 2.05
N ILE A 77 -15.17 4.76 0.83
CA ILE A 77 -14.83 5.64 -0.29
C ILE A 77 -16.09 6.37 -0.69
N THR A 78 -16.09 7.70 -0.57
CA THR A 78 -17.18 8.55 -1.04
C THR A 78 -16.80 9.12 -2.40
N SER A 79 -17.63 8.91 -3.39
CA SER A 79 -17.45 9.41 -4.75
C SER A 79 -18.64 10.27 -5.15
N THR A 80 -18.36 11.44 -5.71
CA THR A 80 -19.37 12.37 -6.22
C THR A 80 -19.19 12.53 -7.71
N PHE A 81 -20.23 12.20 -8.48
CA PHE A 81 -20.28 12.38 -9.92
C PHE A 81 -21.74 12.56 -10.36
N ALA A 82 -22.06 13.65 -11.06
CA ALA A 82 -23.44 14.00 -11.39
C ALA A 82 -24.24 12.85 -12.05
N PRO A 83 -23.67 12.07 -13.01
CA PRO A 83 -24.38 10.95 -13.63
C PRO A 83 -24.77 9.82 -12.68
N PHE A 84 -24.18 9.70 -11.49
CA PHE A 84 -24.59 8.70 -10.49
C PHE A 84 -26.04 8.82 -10.07
N ALA A 85 -26.62 10.02 -10.19
CA ALA A 85 -28.04 10.23 -9.94
C ALA A 85 -28.96 9.36 -10.81
N GLY A 86 -28.50 8.87 -11.95
CA GLY A 86 -29.22 7.92 -12.81
C GLY A 86 -29.47 6.55 -12.17
N PHE A 87 -28.75 6.20 -11.11
CA PHE A 87 -28.97 4.98 -10.35
C PHE A 87 -29.10 5.28 -8.86
N GLY A 88 -30.33 5.15 -8.34
CA GLY A 88 -30.64 5.44 -6.94
C GLY A 88 -30.84 6.92 -6.59
N GLY A 89 -30.80 7.85 -7.56
CA GLY A 89 -31.17 9.25 -7.40
C GLY A 89 -30.11 10.17 -6.77
N ASN A 90 -28.97 9.64 -6.33
CA ASN A 90 -27.93 10.41 -5.65
C ASN A 90 -26.64 10.53 -6.48
N ALA A 91 -26.17 11.77 -6.66
CA ALA A 91 -24.88 12.04 -7.30
C ALA A 91 -23.68 11.69 -6.42
N THR A 92 -23.86 11.56 -5.11
CA THR A 92 -22.83 11.15 -4.17
C THR A 92 -23.15 9.77 -3.62
N LYS A 93 -22.20 8.84 -3.76
CA LYS A 93 -22.33 7.46 -3.32
C LYS A 93 -21.18 7.07 -2.39
N VAL A 94 -21.46 6.13 -1.52
CA VAL A 94 -20.52 5.59 -0.53
C VAL A 94 -20.32 4.12 -0.80
N TYR A 95 -19.06 3.74 -1.07
CA TYR A 95 -18.64 2.38 -1.30
C TYR A 95 -17.88 1.87 -0.08
N LYS A 96 -18.35 0.76 0.50
CA LYS A 96 -17.72 0.15 1.67
C LYS A 96 -16.91 -1.06 1.25
N GLY A 97 -15.65 -1.07 1.66
CA GLY A 97 -14.73 -2.18 1.44
C GLY A 97 -14.24 -2.75 2.76
N GLU A 98 -14.14 -4.06 2.82
CA GLU A 98 -13.55 -4.78 3.94
C GLU A 98 -12.12 -5.18 3.58
N ALA A 99 -11.16 -4.76 4.40
CA ALA A 99 -9.77 -5.13 4.27
C ALA A 99 -9.36 -6.02 5.43
N SER A 100 -8.78 -7.17 5.14
CA SER A 100 -8.33 -8.11 6.14
C SER A 100 -6.94 -8.65 5.85
N ALA A 101 -6.13 -8.76 6.90
CA ALA A 101 -4.88 -9.48 6.94
C ALA A 101 -4.87 -10.31 8.23
N PRO A 102 -5.39 -11.55 8.20
CA PRO A 102 -5.62 -12.36 9.40
C PRO A 102 -4.33 -12.70 10.14
N PHE A 103 -3.21 -12.83 9.41
CA PHE A 103 -1.92 -13.10 9.99
C PHE A 103 -0.81 -12.39 9.22
N ILE A 104 -0.06 -11.56 9.93
CA ILE A 104 1.08 -10.79 9.43
C ILE A 104 2.29 -11.22 10.25
N PRO A 105 3.11 -12.16 9.75
CA PRO A 105 4.27 -12.67 10.48
C PRO A 105 5.45 -11.71 10.41
N SER A 106 6.27 -11.74 11.44
CA SER A 106 7.63 -11.22 11.39
C SER A 106 8.59 -12.02 12.24
N VAL A 107 9.84 -12.08 11.78
CA VAL A 107 10.93 -12.81 12.41
C VAL A 107 12.14 -11.89 12.47
N PHE A 108 12.78 -11.83 13.63
CA PHE A 108 14.02 -11.11 13.84
C PHE A 108 15.03 -12.03 14.49
N ALA A 109 16.23 -12.05 13.97
CA ALA A 109 17.33 -12.84 14.50
C ALA A 109 18.60 -12.00 14.57
N VAL A 110 19.34 -12.13 15.67
CA VAL A 110 20.65 -11.50 15.87
C VAL A 110 21.58 -12.51 16.51
N TYR A 111 22.77 -12.67 15.95
CA TYR A 111 23.88 -13.34 16.60
C TYR A 111 24.95 -12.31 16.91
N LYS A 112 25.16 -12.05 18.20
CA LYS A 112 26.10 -11.05 18.70
C LYS A 112 27.28 -11.73 19.35
N LYS A 113 28.50 -11.36 18.92
CA LYS A 113 29.74 -11.81 19.54
C LYS A 113 30.73 -10.64 19.55
N ASP A 114 31.10 -10.21 20.74
CA ASP A 114 32.06 -9.12 21.00
C ASP A 114 31.70 -7.84 20.22
N LYS A 115 32.49 -7.45 19.25
CA LYS A 115 32.27 -6.27 18.42
C LYS A 115 31.39 -6.52 17.19
N TRP A 116 31.13 -7.80 16.85
CA TRP A 116 30.36 -8.17 15.67
C TRP A 116 28.94 -8.59 16.03
N ALA A 117 27.99 -8.19 15.20
CA ALA A 117 26.64 -8.73 15.22
C ALA A 117 26.20 -9.03 13.77
N PHE A 118 25.66 -10.23 13.58
CA PHE A 118 25.02 -10.65 12.33
C PHE A 118 23.51 -10.65 12.56
N SER A 119 22.77 -10.04 11.67
CA SER A 119 21.34 -9.85 11.87
C SER A 119 20.53 -10.16 10.63
N GLY A 120 19.33 -10.64 10.84
CA GLY A 120 18.35 -10.89 9.79
C GLY A 120 16.93 -10.59 10.26
N ASN A 121 16.11 -10.15 9.33
CA ASN A 121 14.72 -9.89 9.54
C ASN A 121 13.92 -10.34 8.31
N PHE A 122 12.79 -11.00 8.58
CA PHE A 122 11.74 -11.24 7.61
C PHE A 122 10.43 -10.65 8.14
N ALA A 123 9.76 -9.82 7.34
CA ALA A 123 8.50 -9.21 7.73
C ALA A 123 7.66 -8.78 6.52
N VAL A 124 6.38 -8.52 6.77
CA VAL A 124 5.55 -7.80 5.80
C VAL A 124 5.84 -6.31 5.93
N THR A 125 6.59 -5.77 4.96
CA THR A 125 7.09 -4.38 4.96
C THR A 125 6.12 -3.37 4.38
N GLY A 126 5.05 -3.83 3.72
CA GLY A 126 4.05 -2.96 3.14
C GLY A 126 2.86 -3.70 2.56
N GLY A 127 1.93 -2.94 2.03
CA GLY A 127 0.68 -3.42 1.48
C GLY A 127 -0.50 -3.26 2.45
N GLY A 128 -1.71 -3.41 1.93
CA GLY A 128 -2.95 -3.25 2.69
C GLY A 128 -3.73 -4.54 2.94
N GLY A 129 -3.08 -5.69 2.78
CA GLY A 129 -3.78 -6.97 2.84
C GLY A 129 -4.70 -7.20 1.64
N LYS A 130 -5.85 -7.84 1.87
CA LYS A 130 -6.89 -8.06 0.87
C LYS A 130 -8.05 -7.12 1.17
N ALA A 131 -8.42 -6.27 0.22
CA ALA A 131 -9.59 -5.41 0.29
C ALA A 131 -10.66 -5.88 -0.70
N THR A 132 -11.91 -5.98 -0.27
CA THR A 132 -13.05 -6.40 -1.09
C THR A 132 -14.15 -5.36 -1.01
N PHE A 133 -14.61 -4.90 -2.16
CA PHE A 133 -15.73 -3.98 -2.33
C PHE A 133 -16.82 -4.73 -3.10
N ASN A 134 -17.84 -5.19 -2.39
CA ASN A 134 -18.90 -6.01 -2.98
C ASN A 134 -19.82 -5.23 -3.91
N GLU A 135 -19.89 -3.92 -3.74
CA GLU A 135 -20.65 -2.99 -4.57
C GLU A 135 -19.75 -2.23 -5.57
N GLY A 136 -18.51 -2.74 -5.77
CA GLY A 136 -17.52 -2.12 -6.63
C GLY A 136 -17.00 -0.79 -6.10
N LEU A 137 -16.63 0.09 -7.02
CA LEU A 137 -16.09 1.43 -6.75
C LEU A 137 -16.71 2.44 -7.69
N GLY A 138 -16.72 3.71 -7.27
CA GLY A 138 -17.17 4.83 -8.10
C GLY A 138 -16.44 4.94 -9.44
N SER A 139 -15.17 4.51 -9.51
CA SER A 139 -14.41 4.45 -10.77
C SER A 139 -14.99 3.44 -11.79
N PHE A 140 -15.60 2.34 -11.33
CA PHE A 140 -16.27 1.38 -12.21
C PHE A 140 -17.64 1.89 -12.60
N GLU A 141 -18.39 2.37 -11.62
CA GLU A 141 -19.75 2.89 -11.86
C GLU A 141 -19.74 4.13 -12.76
N SER A 142 -18.71 4.98 -12.66
CA SER A 142 -18.60 6.17 -13.50
C SER A 142 -18.56 5.87 -15.00
N LEU A 143 -17.96 4.73 -15.39
CA LEU A 143 -17.91 4.29 -16.78
C LEU A 143 -19.30 3.94 -17.33
N VAL A 144 -20.17 3.38 -16.49
CA VAL A 144 -21.54 2.99 -16.86
C VAL A 144 -22.50 4.16 -16.75
N SER A 145 -22.32 5.02 -15.75
CA SER A 145 -23.23 6.12 -15.44
C SER A 145 -23.36 7.16 -16.55
N VAL A 146 -22.39 7.25 -17.44
CA VAL A 146 -22.43 8.16 -18.61
C VAL A 146 -23.16 7.58 -19.81
N VAL A 147 -23.44 6.27 -19.84
CA VAL A 147 -24.07 5.58 -20.98
C VAL A 147 -25.43 6.18 -21.36
N PRO A 148 -26.36 6.49 -20.43
CA PRO A 148 -27.61 7.13 -20.78
C PRO A 148 -27.43 8.43 -21.59
N GLY A 149 -26.54 9.31 -21.12
CA GLY A 149 -26.22 10.56 -21.80
C GLY A 149 -25.61 10.37 -23.20
N MET A 150 -24.71 9.33 -23.31
CA MET A 150 -24.12 8.98 -24.59
C MET A 150 -25.15 8.45 -25.60
N LEU A 151 -26.12 7.66 -25.14
CA LEU A 151 -27.22 7.18 -26.00
C LEU A 151 -28.07 8.32 -26.50
N VAL A 152 -28.45 9.27 -25.65
CA VAL A 152 -29.20 10.46 -26.05
C VAL A 152 -28.42 11.29 -27.06
N ALA A 153 -27.15 11.52 -26.83
CA ALA A 153 -26.29 12.29 -27.74
C ALA A 153 -26.14 11.59 -29.09
N ALA A 154 -25.94 10.27 -29.12
CA ALA A 154 -25.89 9.49 -30.36
C ALA A 154 -27.22 9.53 -31.14
N GLY A 155 -28.34 9.44 -30.42
CA GLY A 155 -29.67 9.58 -31.03
C GLY A 155 -29.92 10.95 -31.68
N ASN A 156 -29.48 12.01 -31.03
CA ASN A 156 -29.58 13.37 -31.62
C ASN A 156 -28.74 13.47 -32.91
N GLU A 157 -27.52 12.95 -32.90
CA GLU A 157 -26.63 12.93 -34.05
C GLU A 157 -27.26 12.15 -35.23
N MET A 158 -27.94 11.02 -34.94
CA MET A 158 -28.63 10.22 -35.98
C MET A 158 -29.83 10.99 -36.57
N VAL A 159 -30.55 11.76 -35.78
CA VAL A 159 -31.65 12.64 -36.27
C VAL A 159 -31.08 13.75 -37.14
N ASP A 160 -30.03 14.42 -36.69
CA ASP A 160 -29.39 15.53 -37.42
C ASP A 160 -28.82 15.06 -38.78
N LYS A 161 -28.38 13.83 -38.86
CA LYS A 161 -27.92 13.19 -40.12
C LYS A 161 -29.06 12.63 -40.99
N GLY A 162 -30.30 12.73 -40.55
CA GLY A 162 -31.45 12.21 -41.28
C GLY A 162 -31.57 10.67 -41.26
N VAL A 163 -30.83 9.98 -40.40
CA VAL A 163 -30.86 8.51 -40.24
C VAL A 163 -32.12 8.09 -39.48
N LEU A 164 -32.51 8.85 -38.46
CA LEU A 164 -33.73 8.62 -37.70
C LEU A 164 -34.67 9.82 -37.78
N PRO A 165 -35.99 9.59 -37.80
CA PRO A 165 -36.98 10.68 -37.81
C PRO A 165 -37.10 11.36 -36.44
N ILE A 166 -36.81 10.65 -35.37
CA ILE A 166 -36.83 11.13 -33.98
C ILE A 166 -35.74 10.47 -33.18
N ASN A 167 -35.30 11.07 -32.10
CA ASN A 167 -34.39 10.46 -31.16
C ASN A 167 -35.12 9.43 -30.26
N ILE A 168 -34.97 8.15 -30.58
CA ILE A 168 -35.59 7.03 -29.84
C ILE A 168 -35.01 6.86 -28.42
N PHE A 169 -33.83 7.44 -28.13
CA PHE A 169 -33.21 7.43 -26.80
C PHE A 169 -33.59 8.64 -25.95
N ASN A 170 -34.47 9.51 -26.43
CA ASN A 170 -34.90 10.67 -25.69
C ASN A 170 -35.59 10.23 -24.38
N GLY A 171 -35.16 10.78 -23.24
CA GLY A 171 -35.63 10.36 -21.93
C GLY A 171 -34.82 9.24 -21.26
N THR A 172 -33.83 8.66 -21.93
CA THR A 172 -32.89 7.75 -21.31
C THR A 172 -32.01 8.52 -20.32
N ASN A 173 -32.20 8.26 -19.01
CA ASN A 173 -31.54 8.98 -17.94
C ASN A 173 -31.21 8.10 -16.72
N LYS A 174 -31.57 6.81 -16.79
CA LYS A 174 -31.31 5.83 -15.71
C LYS A 174 -30.46 4.70 -16.22
N TYR A 175 -29.71 4.13 -15.31
CA TYR A 175 -28.92 2.92 -15.53
C TYR A 175 -28.96 2.03 -14.30
N SER A 176 -28.59 0.78 -14.46
CA SER A 176 -28.24 -0.14 -13.39
C SER A 176 -26.93 -0.85 -13.71
N VAL A 177 -26.23 -1.28 -12.69
CA VAL A 177 -24.97 -2.00 -12.83
C VAL A 177 -24.67 -2.79 -11.58
N ASP A 178 -24.21 -4.02 -11.76
CA ASP A 178 -23.57 -4.77 -10.71
C ASP A 178 -22.06 -4.63 -10.86
N SER A 179 -21.37 -4.21 -9.83
CA SER A 179 -19.93 -4.10 -9.83
C SER A 179 -19.30 -4.71 -8.59
N TYR A 180 -18.11 -5.20 -8.74
CA TYR A 180 -17.32 -5.83 -7.68
C TYR A 180 -15.85 -5.53 -7.90
N MET A 181 -15.12 -5.32 -6.81
CA MET A 181 -13.67 -5.12 -6.86
C MET A 181 -13.01 -5.82 -5.67
N ARG A 182 -11.94 -6.53 -5.95
CA ARG A 182 -11.05 -7.11 -4.95
C ARG A 182 -9.61 -6.77 -5.28
N GLY A 183 -8.91 -6.18 -4.33
CA GLY A 183 -7.48 -5.92 -4.42
C GLY A 183 -6.73 -6.64 -3.32
N LYS A 184 -5.58 -7.22 -3.64
CA LYS A 184 -4.63 -7.78 -2.68
C LYS A 184 -3.28 -7.16 -2.96
N GLN A 185 -2.63 -6.65 -1.93
CA GLN A 185 -1.26 -6.19 -1.99
C GLN A 185 -0.54 -6.60 -0.72
N MET A 186 0.57 -7.33 -0.88
CA MET A 186 1.47 -7.70 0.21
C MET A 186 2.91 -7.54 -0.27
N ILE A 187 3.73 -6.92 0.55
CA ILE A 187 5.15 -6.73 0.28
C ILE A 187 5.92 -7.40 1.41
N PHE A 188 6.66 -8.44 1.06
CA PHE A 188 7.51 -9.19 1.98
C PHE A 188 8.93 -8.68 1.89
N GLY A 189 9.53 -8.32 3.03
CA GLY A 189 10.92 -7.88 3.12
C GLY A 189 11.78 -8.93 3.81
N LEU A 190 12.94 -9.19 3.23
CA LEU A 190 14.03 -9.96 3.84
C LEU A 190 15.25 -9.05 3.94
N GLN A 191 15.79 -8.87 5.13
CA GLN A 191 17.02 -8.14 5.37
C GLN A 191 18.05 -9.04 6.03
N LEU A 192 19.30 -8.97 5.57
CA LEU A 192 20.44 -9.62 6.16
C LEU A 192 21.62 -8.66 6.20
N GLY A 193 22.42 -8.70 7.26
CA GLY A 193 23.61 -7.87 7.33
C GLY A 193 24.45 -8.11 8.54
N ALA A 194 25.56 -7.36 8.58
CA ALA A 194 26.55 -7.40 9.65
C ALA A 194 26.75 -6.00 10.22
N THR A 195 26.87 -5.93 11.53
CA THR A 195 27.15 -4.72 12.30
C THR A 195 28.47 -4.85 13.00
N TYR A 196 29.26 -3.79 13.03
CA TYR A 196 30.51 -3.73 13.77
C TYR A 196 30.49 -2.57 14.76
N ARG A 197 30.76 -2.86 16.04
CA ARG A 197 30.92 -1.85 17.09
C ARG A 197 32.32 -1.26 17.03
N ILE A 198 32.43 -0.03 16.61
CA ILE A 198 33.71 0.70 16.46
C ILE A 198 34.18 1.17 17.84
N THR A 199 33.30 1.85 18.58
CA THR A 199 33.51 2.35 19.95
C THR A 199 32.31 1.96 20.83
N ASP A 200 32.30 2.42 22.08
CA ASP A 200 31.18 2.16 22.99
C ASP A 200 29.91 2.94 22.62
N TYR A 201 30.01 3.91 21.73
CA TYR A 201 28.90 4.76 21.26
C TYR A 201 28.79 4.89 19.74
N LEU A 202 29.65 4.19 18.98
CA LEU A 202 29.65 4.23 17.52
C LEU A 202 29.70 2.82 16.93
N SER A 203 28.77 2.56 16.05
CA SER A 203 28.72 1.31 15.27
C SER A 203 28.38 1.60 13.81
N ALA A 204 28.70 0.66 12.94
CA ALA A 204 28.40 0.70 11.52
C ALA A 204 27.70 -0.60 11.09
N PHE A 205 26.76 -0.49 10.17
CA PHE A 205 26.04 -1.62 9.56
C PHE A 205 26.28 -1.64 8.06
N ALA A 206 26.44 -2.85 7.52
CA ALA A 206 26.39 -3.11 6.10
C ALA A 206 25.49 -4.33 5.85
N GLY A 207 24.59 -4.22 4.89
CA GLY A 207 23.64 -5.30 4.61
C GLY A 207 22.87 -5.08 3.33
N VAL A 208 22.00 -6.04 3.04
CA VAL A 208 21.10 -6.03 1.89
C VAL A 208 19.66 -6.22 2.35
N ARG A 209 18.74 -5.57 1.68
CA ARG A 209 17.30 -5.77 1.83
C ARG A 209 16.69 -6.07 0.49
N MET A 210 15.94 -7.16 0.42
CA MET A 210 15.15 -7.56 -0.73
C MET A 210 13.66 -7.41 -0.38
N ASN A 211 12.88 -6.83 -1.27
CA ASN A 211 11.44 -6.76 -1.14
C ASN A 211 10.78 -7.52 -2.29
N TYR A 212 9.89 -8.44 -1.93
CA TYR A 212 9.06 -9.19 -2.87
C TYR A 212 7.63 -8.69 -2.81
N VAL A 213 7.10 -8.26 -3.95
CA VAL A 213 5.75 -7.68 -4.06
C VAL A 213 4.81 -8.72 -4.66
N SER A 214 3.72 -9.01 -3.94
CA SER A 214 2.62 -9.85 -4.39
C SER A 214 1.35 -9.02 -4.48
N ASN A 215 0.94 -8.71 -5.71
CA ASN A 215 -0.26 -7.94 -6.01
C ASN A 215 -1.23 -8.78 -6.83
N GLY A 216 -2.52 -8.55 -6.61
CA GLY A 216 -3.60 -9.10 -7.42
C GLY A 216 -4.79 -8.15 -7.38
N TYR A 217 -5.36 -7.89 -8.55
CA TYR A 217 -6.58 -7.10 -8.68
C TYR A 217 -7.58 -7.87 -9.51
N GLU A 218 -8.82 -7.87 -9.06
CA GLU A 218 -9.94 -8.50 -9.72
C GLU A 218 -11.10 -7.50 -9.71
N GLY A 219 -11.66 -7.23 -10.87
CA GLY A 219 -12.79 -6.32 -11.04
C GLY A 219 -13.82 -6.93 -11.96
N LEU A 220 -15.09 -6.65 -11.69
CA LEU A 220 -16.22 -7.11 -12.46
C LEU A 220 -17.22 -5.99 -12.62
N ILE A 221 -17.70 -5.83 -13.84
CA ILE A 221 -18.87 -4.98 -14.19
C ILE A 221 -19.79 -5.87 -15.02
N ARG A 222 -21.04 -6.01 -14.60
CA ARG A 222 -22.04 -6.83 -15.31
C ARG A 222 -23.44 -6.26 -15.11
N ASN A 223 -24.42 -6.85 -15.81
CA ASN A 223 -25.83 -6.48 -15.73
C ASN A 223 -26.02 -4.97 -15.96
N ILE A 224 -25.36 -4.48 -17.02
CA ILE A 224 -25.47 -3.06 -17.42
C ILE A 224 -26.78 -2.90 -18.16
N GLU A 225 -27.65 -2.05 -17.63
CA GLU A 225 -28.94 -1.72 -18.22
C GLU A 225 -29.12 -0.22 -18.26
N ALA A 226 -29.85 0.27 -19.26
CA ALA A 226 -30.31 1.64 -19.34
C ALA A 226 -31.82 1.64 -19.68
N ASN A 227 -32.55 2.64 -19.16
CA ASN A 227 -33.95 2.80 -19.50
C ASN A 227 -34.08 3.38 -20.92
N ILE A 228 -34.41 2.54 -21.86
CA ILE A 228 -34.63 2.93 -23.26
C ILE A 228 -36.13 3.01 -23.55
#